data_439565a1dc1576528ebccc1310a3e701
#
_entry.id   439565a1dc1576528ebccc1310a3e701
#
_cell.length_a   1.000
_cell.length_b   1.000
_cell.length_c   1.000
_cell.angle_alpha   90.00
_cell.angle_beta   90.00
_cell.angle_gamma   90.00
#
_symmetry.space_group_name_H-M   'P 1'
#
loop_
_entity.id
_entity.type
_entity.pdbx_description
1 polymer ?
#
loop_
_entity_poly.entity_id
_entity_poly.type
_entity_poly.pdbx_seq_one_letter_code
_entity_poly.pdbx_strand_id
1 'polypeptide(L)'
;MIFSIVYVMSICLANYSAHLFGPSVTPVNAFLLIGLDFVIRDKLHERVGIIKMFGLITIAGVISYTINPATDMIAIASVSAFALASLTDSVVYQSLINRPWLIKSNSSNIASSTIDSLVFPIIAFGSLMPMIVIGQFSAKVFGGAIWAWLLRGIK
;
A
#
# COMPACT_ATOMS: atom_id res chain seq x y z
N MET A 1 -11.89 14.05 -0.80
CA MET A 1 -10.99 14.65 0.22
C MET A 1 -10.67 13.65 1.36
N ILE A 2 -11.68 13.06 2.02
CA ILE A 2 -11.43 12.17 3.18
C ILE A 2 -10.56 10.95 2.84
N PHE A 3 -10.80 10.29 1.71
CA PHE A 3 -9.98 9.15 1.26
C PHE A 3 -8.50 9.51 1.03
N SER A 4 -8.21 10.70 0.47
CA SER A 4 -6.82 11.13 0.28
C SER A 4 -6.11 11.39 1.60
N ILE A 5 -6.81 11.93 2.60
CA ILE A 5 -6.27 12.15 3.93
C ILE A 5 -5.99 10.80 4.62
N VAL A 6 -6.97 9.89 4.63
CA VAL A 6 -6.79 8.56 5.24
C VAL A 6 -5.64 7.82 4.58
N TYR A 7 -5.55 7.86 3.24
CA TYR A 7 -4.47 7.26 2.46
C TYR A 7 -3.08 7.74 2.91
N VAL A 8 -2.87 9.07 2.96
CA VAL A 8 -1.59 9.65 3.38
C VAL A 8 -1.28 9.33 4.84
N MET A 9 -2.27 9.43 5.73
CA MET A 9 -2.10 9.14 7.15
C MET A 9 -1.72 7.68 7.41
N SER A 10 -2.34 6.73 6.71
CA SER A 10 -2.02 5.30 6.86
C SER A 10 -0.57 5.01 6.46
N ILE A 11 -0.09 5.58 5.35
CA ILE A 11 1.30 5.43 4.91
C ILE A 11 2.28 6.04 5.95
N CYS A 12 2.01 7.25 6.42
CA CYS A 12 2.86 7.91 7.43
C CYS A 12 2.92 7.10 8.74
N LEU A 13 1.78 6.59 9.22
CA LEU A 13 1.73 5.75 10.41
C LEU A 13 2.47 4.42 10.21
N ALA A 14 2.33 3.79 9.03
CA ALA A 14 3.03 2.56 8.70
C ALA A 14 4.55 2.78 8.67
N ASN A 15 5.01 3.86 8.05
CA ASN A 15 6.44 4.20 7.97
C ASN A 15 7.03 4.52 9.35
N TYR A 16 6.32 5.33 10.13
CA TYR A 16 6.78 5.70 11.47
C TYR A 16 6.84 4.51 12.43
N SER A 17 5.81 3.64 12.42
CA SER A 17 5.82 2.43 13.24
C SER A 17 6.89 1.42 12.78
N ALA A 18 7.13 1.29 11.47
CA ALA A 18 8.22 0.45 10.96
C ALA A 18 9.60 0.95 11.38
N HIS A 19 9.78 2.28 11.49
CA HIS A 19 11.00 2.87 12.03
C HIS A 19 11.16 2.54 13.53
N LEU A 20 10.11 2.68 14.33
CA LEU A 20 10.17 2.46 15.79
C LEU A 20 10.35 0.98 16.18
N PHE A 21 9.66 0.09 15.49
CA PHE A 21 9.55 -1.33 15.88
C PHE A 21 10.27 -2.29 14.91
N GLY A 22 10.86 -1.76 13.84
CA GLY A 22 11.59 -2.52 12.84
C GLY A 22 10.68 -3.43 11.98
N PRO A 23 11.28 -4.47 11.31
CA PRO A 23 10.54 -5.31 10.36
C PRO A 23 9.41 -6.12 11.00
N SER A 24 9.47 -6.43 12.29
CA SER A 24 8.50 -7.30 12.97
C SER A 24 7.07 -6.72 13.02
N VAL A 25 6.91 -5.40 13.00
CA VAL A 25 5.59 -4.75 13.00
C VAL A 25 4.97 -4.68 11.59
N THR A 26 5.77 -4.88 10.55
CA THR A 26 5.30 -4.65 9.18
C THR A 26 4.17 -5.57 8.72
N PRO A 27 4.03 -6.84 9.16
CA PRO A 27 2.83 -7.62 8.87
C PRO A 27 1.56 -7.06 9.51
N VAL A 28 1.65 -6.48 10.72
CA VAL A 28 0.51 -5.82 11.38
C VAL A 28 0.10 -4.56 10.62
N ASN A 29 1.08 -3.73 10.25
CA ASN A 29 0.85 -2.56 9.39
C ASN A 29 0.24 -2.98 8.05
N ALA A 30 0.75 -4.07 7.47
CA ALA A 30 0.27 -4.60 6.21
C ALA A 30 -1.22 -4.98 6.26
N PHE A 31 -1.67 -5.57 7.36
CA PHE A 31 -3.07 -5.92 7.55
C PHE A 31 -3.97 -4.70 7.78
N LEU A 32 -3.62 -3.85 8.74
CA LEU A 32 -4.47 -2.76 9.20
C LEU A 32 -4.42 -1.53 8.28
N LEU A 33 -3.22 -1.11 7.92
CA LEU A 33 -2.98 0.16 7.23
C LEU A 33 -2.84 -0.04 5.72
N ILE A 34 -1.96 -0.94 5.28
CA ILE A 34 -1.68 -1.10 3.85
C ILE A 34 -2.81 -1.84 3.12
N GLY A 35 -3.46 -2.81 3.77
CA GLY A 35 -4.66 -3.45 3.22
C GLY A 35 -5.81 -2.45 3.00
N LEU A 36 -5.99 -1.50 3.92
CA LEU A 36 -6.91 -0.38 3.76
C LEU A 36 -6.49 0.54 2.62
N ASP A 37 -5.20 0.89 2.56
CA ASP A 37 -4.66 1.76 1.53
C ASP A 37 -4.87 1.22 0.12
N PHE A 38 -4.70 -0.07 -0.09
CA PHE A 38 -4.92 -0.69 -1.40
C PHE A 38 -6.38 -0.50 -1.87
N VAL A 39 -7.34 -0.69 -0.99
CA VAL A 39 -8.76 -0.50 -1.30
C VAL A 39 -9.11 0.97 -1.51
N ILE A 40 -8.54 1.87 -0.70
CA ILE A 40 -8.70 3.32 -0.88
C ILE A 40 -8.07 3.76 -2.21
N ARG A 41 -6.92 3.21 -2.56
CA ARG A 41 -6.24 3.45 -3.83
C ARG A 41 -7.14 3.11 -5.03
N ASP A 42 -7.79 1.95 -5.02
CA ASP A 42 -8.72 1.56 -6.09
C ASP A 42 -9.84 2.58 -6.25
N LYS A 43 -10.44 3.01 -5.13
CA LYS A 43 -11.49 4.05 -5.14
C LYS A 43 -10.97 5.42 -5.58
N LEU A 44 -9.76 5.78 -5.21
CA LEU A 44 -9.11 7.01 -5.65
C LEU A 44 -8.74 6.94 -7.14
N HIS A 45 -8.25 5.79 -7.61
CA HIS A 45 -7.94 5.58 -9.02
C HIS A 45 -9.17 5.85 -9.90
N GLU A 46 -10.33 5.32 -9.53
CA GLU A 46 -11.58 5.58 -10.26
C GLU A 46 -12.00 7.05 -10.26
N ARG A 47 -11.58 7.84 -9.24
CA ARG A 47 -12.00 9.25 -9.07
C ARG A 47 -10.99 10.27 -9.57
N VAL A 48 -9.71 10.07 -9.29
CA VAL A 48 -8.68 11.11 -9.52
C VAL A 48 -7.63 10.72 -10.54
N GLY A 49 -7.56 9.45 -10.91
CA GLY A 49 -6.60 8.90 -11.86
C GLY A 49 -5.19 8.70 -11.28
N ILE A 50 -4.37 7.96 -12.03
CA ILE A 50 -3.07 7.46 -11.56
C ILE A 50 -2.06 8.56 -11.25
N ILE A 51 -2.04 9.65 -12.01
CA ILE A 51 -1.07 10.75 -11.82
C ILE A 51 -1.24 11.40 -10.44
N LYS A 52 -2.49 11.68 -10.03
CA LYS A 52 -2.77 12.25 -8.70
C LYS A 52 -2.49 11.26 -7.59
N MET A 53 -2.64 9.96 -7.85
CA MET A 53 -2.24 8.91 -6.91
C MET A 53 -0.74 8.93 -6.64
N PHE A 54 0.11 9.02 -7.67
CA PHE A 54 1.56 9.17 -7.48
C PHE A 54 1.90 10.44 -6.68
N GLY A 55 1.19 11.54 -6.92
CA GLY A 55 1.33 12.75 -6.13
C GLY A 55 1.05 12.51 -4.64
N LEU A 56 -0.01 11.78 -4.29
CA LEU A 56 -0.34 11.45 -2.89
C LEU A 56 0.71 10.55 -2.24
N ILE A 57 1.25 9.56 -2.95
CA ILE A 57 2.33 8.70 -2.45
C ILE A 57 3.58 9.54 -2.18
N THR A 58 3.96 10.42 -3.10
CA THR A 58 5.11 11.32 -2.94
C THR A 58 4.92 12.24 -1.74
N ILE A 59 3.74 12.83 -1.57
CA ILE A 59 3.39 13.66 -0.42
C ILE A 59 3.53 12.86 0.88
N ALA A 60 3.02 11.63 0.93
CA ALA A 60 3.15 10.77 2.12
C ALA A 60 4.62 10.45 2.44
N GLY A 61 5.47 10.21 1.42
CA GLY A 61 6.91 10.01 1.58
C GLY A 61 7.61 11.26 2.15
N VAL A 62 7.30 12.43 1.60
CA VAL A 62 7.86 13.72 2.08
C VAL A 62 7.42 13.99 3.53
N ILE A 63 6.15 13.79 3.87
CA ILE A 63 5.65 13.96 5.24
C ILE A 63 6.34 12.98 6.19
N SER A 64 6.48 11.71 5.82
CA SER A 64 7.19 10.72 6.65
C SER A 64 8.63 11.15 6.94
N TYR A 65 9.36 11.63 5.92
CA TYR A 65 10.72 12.13 6.07
C TYR A 65 10.79 13.38 6.95
N THR A 66 9.86 14.33 6.78
CA THR A 66 9.86 15.59 7.56
C THR A 66 9.50 15.37 9.02
N ILE A 67 8.65 14.39 9.34
CA ILE A 67 8.31 14.02 10.72
C ILE A 67 9.52 13.43 11.43
N ASN A 68 10.26 12.55 10.76
CA ASN A 68 11.48 11.96 11.30
C ASN A 68 12.46 11.63 10.17
N PRO A 69 13.55 12.42 9.99
CA PRO A 69 14.56 12.16 8.97
C PRO A 69 15.23 10.79 9.08
N ALA A 70 15.24 10.14 10.25
CA ALA A 70 15.74 8.78 10.41
C ALA A 70 14.84 7.72 9.73
N THR A 71 13.68 8.13 9.18
CA THR A 71 12.83 7.25 8.35
C THR A 71 13.20 7.28 6.86
N ASP A 72 14.31 7.91 6.46
CA ASP A 72 14.69 8.16 5.07
C ASP A 72 14.60 6.91 4.18
N MET A 73 15.29 5.83 4.55
CA MET A 73 15.28 4.57 3.79
C MET A 73 13.88 3.91 3.79
N ILE A 74 13.13 4.02 4.89
CA ILE A 74 11.76 3.49 4.98
C ILE A 74 10.82 4.31 4.10
N ALA A 75 10.97 5.64 4.09
CA ALA A 75 10.18 6.52 3.22
C ALA A 75 10.48 6.27 1.73
N ILE A 76 11.77 6.14 1.36
CA ILE A 76 12.19 5.79 0.00
C ILE A 76 11.63 4.41 -0.40
N ALA A 77 11.73 3.42 0.49
CA ALA A 77 11.19 2.08 0.28
C ALA A 77 9.69 2.12 0.03
N SER A 78 8.94 2.87 0.85
CA SER A 78 7.51 3.04 0.68
C SER A 78 7.15 3.67 -0.67
N VAL A 79 7.76 4.79 -1.02
CA VAL A 79 7.49 5.46 -2.31
C VAL A 79 7.80 4.53 -3.48
N SER A 80 8.95 3.86 -3.45
CA SER A 80 9.37 2.95 -4.53
C SER A 80 8.48 1.71 -4.63
N ALA A 81 8.20 1.06 -3.50
CA ALA A 81 7.34 -0.13 -3.45
C ALA A 81 5.91 0.19 -3.88
N PHE A 82 5.33 1.29 -3.38
CA PHE A 82 3.99 1.72 -3.78
C PHE A 82 3.92 2.16 -5.24
N ALA A 83 4.96 2.79 -5.79
CA ALA A 83 5.00 3.14 -7.20
C ALA A 83 4.91 1.89 -8.07
N LEU A 84 5.77 0.89 -7.82
CA LEU A 84 5.77 -0.36 -8.56
C LEU A 84 4.49 -1.18 -8.34
N ALA A 85 4.02 -1.27 -7.10
CA ALA A 85 2.76 -1.93 -6.77
C ALA A 85 1.57 -1.25 -7.46
N SER A 86 1.53 0.09 -7.51
CA SER A 86 0.45 0.85 -8.16
C SER A 86 0.45 0.69 -9.67
N LEU A 87 1.61 0.58 -10.31
CA LEU A 87 1.70 0.23 -11.73
C LEU A 87 1.15 -1.17 -12.00
N THR A 88 1.58 -2.15 -11.20
CA THR A 88 1.09 -3.54 -11.29
C THR A 88 -0.42 -3.61 -11.09
N ASP A 89 -0.91 -2.94 -10.05
CA ASP A 89 -2.34 -2.83 -9.75
C ASP A 89 -3.12 -2.27 -10.94
N SER A 90 -2.68 -1.15 -11.47
CA SER A 90 -3.35 -0.47 -12.59
C SER A 90 -3.44 -1.36 -13.84
N VAL A 91 -2.39 -2.11 -14.15
CA VAL A 91 -2.37 -3.03 -15.28
C VAL A 91 -3.36 -4.17 -15.06
N VAL A 92 -3.34 -4.82 -13.88
CA VAL A 92 -4.25 -5.93 -13.58
C VAL A 92 -5.70 -5.44 -13.45
N TYR A 93 -5.92 -4.33 -12.75
CA TYR A 93 -7.25 -3.73 -12.57
C TYR A 93 -7.87 -3.37 -13.93
N GLN A 94 -7.09 -2.74 -14.82
CA GLN A 94 -7.54 -2.37 -16.15
C GLN A 94 -7.82 -3.60 -17.04
N SER A 95 -7.04 -4.66 -16.94
CA SER A 95 -7.30 -5.90 -17.68
C SER A 95 -8.62 -6.58 -17.27
N LEU A 96 -9.08 -6.30 -16.06
CA LEU A 96 -10.30 -6.84 -15.46
C LEU A 96 -11.45 -5.81 -15.40
N ILE A 97 -11.38 -4.70 -16.16
CA ILE A 97 -12.32 -3.58 -16.03
C ILE A 97 -13.79 -3.97 -16.18
N ASN A 98 -14.09 -4.99 -16.99
CA ASN A 98 -15.44 -5.51 -17.24
C ASN A 98 -15.91 -6.52 -16.17
N ARG A 99 -15.09 -6.81 -15.15
CA ARG A 99 -15.47 -7.74 -14.07
C ARG A 99 -16.10 -6.98 -12.89
N PRO A 100 -16.89 -7.67 -12.04
CA PRO A 100 -17.40 -7.07 -10.79
C PRO A 100 -16.27 -6.44 -9.95
N TRP A 101 -16.58 -5.33 -9.28
CA TRP A 101 -15.60 -4.54 -8.53
C TRP A 101 -14.76 -5.37 -7.55
N LEU A 102 -15.40 -6.27 -6.79
CA LEU A 102 -14.67 -7.14 -5.84
C LEU A 102 -13.66 -8.07 -6.53
N ILE A 103 -13.95 -8.55 -7.75
CA ILE A 103 -13.03 -9.42 -8.49
C ILE A 103 -11.84 -8.61 -8.96
N LYS A 104 -12.06 -7.48 -9.63
CA LYS A 104 -10.94 -6.65 -10.12
C LYS A 104 -10.09 -6.11 -8.98
N SER A 105 -10.69 -5.62 -7.88
CA SER A 105 -9.97 -5.11 -6.73
C SER A 105 -9.16 -6.19 -6.00
N ASN A 106 -9.74 -7.35 -5.71
CA ASN A 106 -8.98 -8.41 -5.04
C ASN A 106 -7.86 -8.98 -5.94
N SER A 107 -8.10 -9.15 -7.25
CA SER A 107 -7.08 -9.67 -8.16
C SER A 107 -5.90 -8.69 -8.31
N SER A 108 -6.18 -7.39 -8.45
CA SER A 108 -5.14 -6.37 -8.54
C SER A 108 -4.38 -6.24 -7.21
N ASN A 109 -5.09 -6.33 -6.07
CA ASN A 109 -4.48 -6.31 -4.74
C ASN A 109 -3.54 -7.50 -4.50
N ILE A 110 -3.87 -8.70 -4.97
CA ILE A 110 -2.96 -9.86 -4.89
C ILE A 110 -1.68 -9.58 -5.66
N ALA A 111 -1.79 -9.13 -6.91
CA ALA A 111 -0.64 -8.84 -7.76
C ALA A 111 0.23 -7.71 -7.19
N SER A 112 -0.38 -6.61 -6.80
CA SER A 112 0.34 -5.46 -6.23
C SER A 112 0.95 -5.77 -4.86
N SER A 113 0.27 -6.57 -4.02
CA SER A 113 0.79 -7.02 -2.74
C SER A 113 2.06 -7.86 -2.88
N THR A 114 2.15 -8.68 -3.94
CA THR A 114 3.37 -9.46 -4.24
C THR A 114 4.56 -8.52 -4.46
N ILE A 115 4.40 -7.55 -5.34
CA ILE A 115 5.46 -6.58 -5.66
C ILE A 115 5.85 -5.75 -4.43
N ASP A 116 4.87 -5.19 -3.72
CA ASP A 116 5.14 -4.36 -2.56
C ASP A 116 5.81 -5.13 -1.42
N SER A 117 5.38 -6.37 -1.16
CA SER A 117 5.96 -7.19 -0.09
C SER A 117 7.38 -7.68 -0.39
N LEU A 118 7.77 -7.73 -1.66
CA LEU A 118 9.14 -8.04 -2.07
C LEU A 118 10.02 -6.78 -2.03
N VAL A 119 9.56 -5.70 -2.63
CA VAL A 119 10.37 -4.48 -2.83
C VAL A 119 10.61 -3.72 -1.53
N PHE A 120 9.56 -3.55 -0.71
CA PHE A 120 9.65 -2.76 0.51
C PHE A 120 10.72 -3.27 1.48
N PRO A 121 10.77 -4.56 1.89
CA PRO A 121 11.78 -5.01 2.84
C PRO A 121 13.21 -4.93 2.30
N ILE A 122 13.39 -5.17 0.99
CA ILE A 122 14.71 -5.09 0.35
C ILE A 122 15.29 -3.68 0.45
N ILE A 123 14.47 -2.66 0.17
CA ILE A 123 14.92 -1.26 0.22
C ILE A 123 14.98 -0.77 1.67
N ALA A 124 13.95 -1.02 2.48
CA ALA A 124 13.86 -0.49 3.84
C ALA A 124 14.89 -1.09 4.80
N PHE A 125 15.20 -2.37 4.65
CA PHE A 125 16.04 -3.13 5.60
C PHE A 125 17.28 -3.75 4.96
N GLY A 126 17.50 -3.54 3.66
CA GLY A 126 18.68 -4.00 2.93
C GLY A 126 18.74 -5.52 2.71
N SER A 127 17.67 -6.26 3.00
CA SER A 127 17.67 -7.73 2.87
C SER A 127 16.29 -8.30 2.56
N LEU A 128 16.29 -9.42 1.82
CA LEU A 128 15.08 -10.22 1.64
C LEU A 128 14.84 -11.04 2.92
N MET A 129 13.72 -10.79 3.58
CA MET A 129 13.32 -11.47 4.80
C MET A 129 12.10 -12.38 4.49
N PRO A 130 12.28 -13.67 4.11
CA PRO A 130 11.18 -14.49 3.57
C PRO A 130 9.95 -14.56 4.48
N MET A 131 10.14 -14.72 5.79
CA MET A 131 9.04 -14.77 6.75
C MET A 131 8.27 -13.44 6.84
N ILE A 132 9.00 -12.33 6.76
CA ILE A 132 8.38 -10.98 6.74
C ILE A 132 7.63 -10.76 5.43
N VAL A 133 8.22 -11.16 4.30
CA VAL A 133 7.59 -11.08 2.96
C VAL A 133 6.28 -11.87 2.94
N ILE A 134 6.30 -13.14 3.38
CA ILE A 134 5.11 -14.00 3.44
C ILE A 134 4.08 -13.40 4.39
N GLY A 135 4.52 -12.94 5.56
CA GLY A 135 3.65 -12.30 6.55
C GLY A 135 2.98 -11.03 6.00
N GLN A 136 3.74 -10.14 5.38
CA GLN A 136 3.22 -8.93 4.76
C GLN A 136 2.27 -9.24 3.60
N PHE A 137 2.66 -10.15 2.70
CA PHE A 137 1.82 -10.55 1.57
C PHE A 137 0.48 -11.09 2.04
N SER A 138 0.49 -12.08 2.93
CA SER A 138 -0.73 -12.68 3.49
C SER A 138 -1.59 -11.63 4.20
N ALA A 139 -0.97 -10.80 5.02
CA ALA A 139 -1.67 -9.74 5.76
C ALA A 139 -2.33 -8.71 4.82
N LYS A 140 -1.64 -8.29 3.73
CA LYS A 140 -2.19 -7.36 2.72
C LYS A 140 -3.35 -7.97 1.96
N VAL A 141 -3.22 -9.24 1.54
CA VAL A 141 -4.28 -9.93 0.80
C VAL A 141 -5.54 -10.11 1.67
N PHE A 142 -5.38 -10.63 2.88
CA PHE A 142 -6.53 -10.81 3.79
C PHE A 142 -7.09 -9.47 4.29
N GLY A 143 -6.22 -8.55 4.69
CA GLY A 143 -6.62 -7.20 5.10
C GLY A 143 -7.32 -6.45 3.97
N GLY A 144 -6.75 -6.46 2.77
CA GLY A 144 -7.35 -5.86 1.58
C GLY A 144 -8.71 -6.46 1.22
N ALA A 145 -8.86 -7.79 1.29
CA ALA A 145 -10.13 -8.45 1.04
C ALA A 145 -11.22 -8.05 2.06
N ILE A 146 -10.86 -7.98 3.36
CA ILE A 146 -11.77 -7.55 4.42
C ILE A 146 -12.15 -6.08 4.21
N TRP A 147 -11.19 -5.20 3.97
CA TRP A 147 -11.46 -3.78 3.71
C TRP A 147 -12.27 -3.57 2.44
N ALA A 148 -11.99 -4.32 1.36
CA ALA A 148 -12.78 -4.28 0.13
C ALA A 148 -14.24 -4.68 0.38
N TRP A 149 -14.46 -5.71 1.20
CA TRP A 149 -15.81 -6.13 1.58
C TRP A 149 -16.53 -5.08 2.42
N LEU A 150 -15.86 -4.49 3.42
CA LEU A 150 -16.42 -3.45 4.28
C LEU A 150 -16.76 -2.17 3.50
N LEU A 151 -15.86 -1.77 2.58
CA LEU A 151 -15.98 -0.51 1.84
C LEU A 151 -16.74 -0.63 0.52
N ARG A 152 -17.24 -1.83 0.16
CA ARG A 152 -17.91 -2.07 -1.13
C ARG A 152 -19.12 -1.16 -1.40
N GLY A 153 -19.83 -0.76 -0.37
CA GLY A 153 -21.02 0.10 -0.46
C GLY A 153 -20.75 1.61 -0.43
N ILE A 154 -19.49 2.01 -0.16
CA ILE A 154 -19.11 3.42 -0.08
C ILE A 154 -18.71 3.91 -1.48
N LYS A 155 -19.46 4.88 -1.99
CA LYS A 155 -19.19 5.53 -3.28
C LYS A 155 -18.24 6.72 -3.11
#